data_c318536644ffa2b19be9b2b51aef94ae
#
_entry.id   c318536644ffa2b19be9b2b51aef94ae
#
_cell.length_a   1.000
_cell.length_b   1.000
_cell.length_c   1.000
_cell.angle_alpha   90.00
_cell.angle_beta   90.00
_cell.angle_gamma   90.00
#
_symmetry.space_group_name_H-M   'P 1'
#
loop_
_entity.id
_entity.type
_entity.pdbx_description
1 polymer ?
#
loop_
_entity_poly.entity_id
_entity_poly.type
_entity_poly.pdbx_seq_one_letter_code
_entity_poly.pdbx_strand_id
1 'polypeptide(L)'
;DYIQPTQNCIAIKIYQVDHPGTPNPGTQFIAFGPNRGTASDLFKDETLKFTGGWDCAPVVRDRNMGIYQSVTLEATSQVTIEDPYIITTLPQKDTTVADITIKATVHNHSDKMISGKVKATIRLINELVYPSYTRKLAGSMKPISVTLPVTMLPNESKEIILSPQKFSVLSIQNPYLWYPNGY
;
A
#
# COMPACT_ATOMS: atom_id res chain seq x y z
N ASP A 1 -12.32 -18.33 17.66
CA ASP A 1 -11.37 -17.40 18.30
C ASP A 1 -10.13 -18.18 18.73
N TYR A 2 -8.99 -17.83 18.09
CA TYR A 2 -7.70 -18.49 18.39
C TYR A 2 -6.86 -17.71 19.40
N ILE A 3 -7.28 -16.49 19.75
CA ILE A 3 -6.55 -15.61 20.67
C ILE A 3 -7.01 -15.91 22.10
N GLN A 4 -6.06 -16.28 22.93
CA GLN A 4 -6.27 -16.51 24.37
C GLN A 4 -6.08 -15.21 25.15
N PRO A 5 -6.73 -15.03 26.32
CA PRO A 5 -6.54 -13.84 27.16
C PRO A 5 -5.08 -13.66 27.63
N THR A 6 -4.34 -14.73 27.72
CA THR A 6 -2.94 -14.76 28.14
C THR A 6 -2.15 -15.76 27.30
N GLN A 7 -0.89 -15.46 27.03
CA GLN A 7 0.06 -16.33 26.33
C GLN A 7 -0.39 -16.79 24.93
N ASN A 8 -0.20 -15.91 23.97
CA ASN A 8 -0.32 -16.25 22.55
C ASN A 8 1.08 -16.45 21.96
N CYS A 9 1.22 -17.43 21.08
CA CYS A 9 2.46 -17.70 20.36
C CYS A 9 2.20 -17.70 18.87
N ILE A 10 3.03 -16.98 18.12
CA ILE A 10 3.05 -17.00 16.66
C ILE A 10 4.33 -17.71 16.24
N ALA A 11 4.21 -18.78 15.46
CA ALA A 11 5.33 -19.47 14.86
C ALA A 11 5.33 -19.24 13.35
N ILE A 12 6.44 -18.74 12.82
CA ILE A 12 6.62 -18.50 11.39
C ILE A 12 7.74 -19.42 10.90
N LYS A 13 7.44 -20.24 9.88
CA LYS A 13 8.42 -21.09 9.22
C LYS A 13 8.73 -20.51 7.85
N ILE A 14 9.98 -20.15 7.63
CA ILE A 14 10.47 -19.66 6.37
C ILE A 14 11.11 -20.82 5.62
N TYR A 15 10.60 -21.11 4.44
CA TYR A 15 11.15 -22.14 3.57
C TYR A 15 12.16 -21.52 2.61
N GLN A 16 13.19 -22.30 2.31
CA GLN A 16 14.08 -21.97 1.21
C GLN A 16 13.30 -21.96 -0.10
N VAL A 17 13.69 -21.12 -1.05
CA VAL A 17 13.12 -21.14 -2.40
C VAL A 17 13.41 -22.47 -3.10
N ASP A 18 12.53 -22.92 -3.99
CA ASP A 18 12.66 -24.23 -4.65
C ASP A 18 13.90 -24.31 -5.55
N HIS A 19 14.27 -23.17 -6.19
CA HIS A 19 15.43 -23.08 -7.07
C HIS A 19 16.43 -22.02 -6.56
N PRO A 20 17.20 -22.31 -5.53
CA PRO A 20 18.07 -21.32 -4.90
C PRO A 20 19.18 -20.81 -5.82
N GLY A 21 19.48 -21.51 -6.90
CA GLY A 21 20.59 -21.18 -7.82
C GLY A 21 21.96 -21.29 -7.16
N THR A 22 23.00 -21.18 -7.97
CA THR A 22 24.38 -21.19 -7.50
C THR A 22 25.02 -19.86 -7.87
N PRO A 23 25.42 -19.02 -6.89
CA PRO A 23 26.14 -17.78 -7.18
C PRO A 23 27.52 -18.12 -7.76
N ASN A 24 27.88 -17.47 -8.83
CA ASN A 24 29.24 -17.62 -9.38
C ASN A 24 30.23 -16.83 -8.51
N PRO A 25 31.22 -17.47 -7.90
CA PRO A 25 32.19 -16.82 -7.02
C PRO A 25 33.10 -15.82 -7.71
N GLY A 26 33.12 -15.80 -9.04
CA GLY A 26 34.01 -14.93 -9.82
C GLY A 26 33.46 -13.59 -10.26
N THR A 27 32.15 -13.32 -10.06
CA THR A 27 31.53 -12.09 -10.51
C THR A 27 30.92 -11.35 -9.34
N GLN A 28 31.65 -10.36 -8.83
CA GLN A 28 31.13 -9.42 -7.81
C GLN A 28 30.18 -8.37 -8.39
N PHE A 29 30.08 -8.26 -9.70
CA PHE A 29 29.24 -7.28 -10.38
C PHE A 29 28.40 -7.94 -11.46
N ILE A 30 27.19 -7.45 -11.66
CA ILE A 30 26.45 -7.68 -12.88
C ILE A 30 27.20 -6.95 -13.99
N ALA A 31 28.19 -7.63 -14.57
CA ALA A 31 28.89 -7.07 -15.69
C ALA A 31 27.92 -7.01 -16.89
N PHE A 32 27.83 -5.85 -17.51
CA PHE A 32 27.31 -5.71 -18.85
C PHE A 32 28.31 -6.40 -19.81
N GLY A 33 28.14 -7.68 -20.02
CA GLY A 33 29.07 -8.44 -20.88
C GLY A 33 28.54 -9.83 -21.23
N PRO A 34 29.20 -10.55 -22.17
CA PRO A 34 28.74 -11.86 -22.68
C PRO A 34 28.71 -12.99 -21.64
N ASN A 35 29.37 -12.82 -20.50
CA ASN A 35 29.40 -13.80 -19.40
C ASN A 35 28.33 -13.55 -18.33
N ARG A 36 27.18 -13.00 -18.72
CA ARG A 36 26.06 -12.68 -17.83
C ARG A 36 25.32 -13.90 -17.24
N GLY A 37 25.79 -15.12 -17.52
CA GLY A 37 25.09 -16.35 -17.18
C GLY A 37 24.95 -16.65 -15.69
N THR A 38 25.60 -15.89 -14.83
CA THR A 38 25.74 -16.22 -13.41
C THR A 38 24.67 -15.62 -12.52
N ALA A 39 24.11 -14.47 -12.90
CA ALA A 39 22.95 -13.91 -12.20
C ALA A 39 21.65 -14.60 -12.61
N SER A 40 21.57 -15.15 -13.82
CA SER A 40 20.34 -15.75 -14.36
C SER A 40 19.83 -16.92 -13.54
N ASP A 41 20.70 -17.68 -12.91
CA ASP A 41 20.31 -18.81 -12.08
C ASP A 41 19.73 -18.39 -10.74
N LEU A 42 20.14 -17.23 -10.21
CA LEU A 42 19.60 -16.63 -9.01
C LEU A 42 18.23 -15.97 -9.24
N PHE A 43 17.85 -15.71 -10.50
CA PHE A 43 16.58 -15.08 -10.84
C PHE A 43 15.42 -16.05 -11.03
N LYS A 44 15.65 -17.35 -10.96
CA LYS A 44 14.57 -18.34 -11.14
C LYS A 44 13.48 -18.18 -10.06
N ASP A 45 13.92 -18.02 -8.81
CA ASP A 45 13.00 -17.81 -7.68
C ASP A 45 13.48 -16.56 -6.92
N GLU A 46 13.16 -15.41 -7.48
CA GLU A 46 13.57 -14.13 -6.91
C GLU A 46 12.77 -13.84 -5.62
N THR A 47 13.44 -13.75 -4.48
CA THR A 47 12.83 -13.38 -3.20
C THR A 47 12.66 -11.88 -3.07
N LEU A 48 13.70 -11.13 -3.47
CA LEU A 48 13.73 -9.68 -3.48
C LEU A 48 14.48 -9.24 -4.73
N LYS A 49 14.01 -8.21 -5.41
CA LYS A 49 14.58 -7.74 -6.67
C LYS A 49 16.09 -7.46 -6.59
N PHE A 50 16.57 -6.94 -5.49
CA PHE A 50 17.99 -6.64 -5.32
C PHE A 50 18.87 -7.86 -5.06
N THR A 51 18.34 -9.07 -4.84
CA THR A 51 19.16 -10.29 -4.67
C THR A 51 19.91 -10.65 -5.93
N GLY A 52 19.36 -10.31 -7.09
CA GLY A 52 20.04 -10.45 -8.38
C GLY A 52 20.98 -9.29 -8.73
N GLY A 53 21.15 -8.32 -7.84
CA GLY A 53 21.86 -7.07 -8.05
C GLY A 53 20.96 -5.97 -8.59
N TRP A 54 21.20 -4.77 -8.14
CA TRP A 54 20.45 -3.57 -8.54
C TRP A 54 21.39 -2.63 -9.28
N ASP A 55 21.13 -2.38 -10.57
CA ASP A 55 22.01 -1.62 -11.45
C ASP A 55 23.46 -2.13 -11.38
N CYS A 56 24.36 -1.41 -10.73
CA CYS A 56 25.76 -1.78 -10.52
C CYS A 56 26.04 -2.33 -9.11
N ALA A 57 25.01 -2.62 -8.33
CA ALA A 57 25.19 -3.19 -7.01
C ALA A 57 25.62 -4.66 -7.09
N PRO A 58 26.49 -5.14 -6.19
CA PRO A 58 26.89 -6.54 -6.14
C PRO A 58 25.69 -7.46 -5.90
N VAL A 59 25.74 -8.64 -6.49
CA VAL A 59 24.78 -9.70 -6.21
C VAL A 59 24.92 -10.15 -4.76
N VAL A 60 23.82 -10.23 -4.03
CA VAL A 60 23.82 -10.77 -2.66
C VAL A 60 23.92 -12.28 -2.72
N ARG A 61 25.07 -12.80 -2.32
CA ARG A 61 25.46 -14.19 -2.47
C ARG A 61 24.51 -15.18 -1.78
N ASP A 62 24.11 -14.88 -0.57
CA ASP A 62 23.43 -15.84 0.31
C ASP A 62 21.90 -15.60 0.39
N ARG A 63 21.34 -14.90 -0.57
CA ARG A 63 19.93 -14.55 -0.67
C ARG A 63 19.32 -14.04 0.65
N ASN A 64 18.94 -12.80 0.67
CA ASN A 64 18.18 -12.26 1.80
C ASN A 64 16.78 -12.86 1.79
N MET A 65 16.53 -13.71 2.75
CA MET A 65 15.22 -14.30 3.01
C MET A 65 14.83 -14.01 4.44
N GLY A 66 13.53 -13.95 4.68
CA GLY A 66 13.00 -13.75 6.02
C GLY A 66 12.13 -12.51 6.15
N ILE A 67 11.85 -12.16 7.38
CA ILE A 67 10.98 -11.05 7.73
C ILE A 67 11.87 -9.83 7.96
N TYR A 68 11.81 -8.85 7.06
CA TYR A 68 12.62 -7.63 7.13
C TYR A 68 11.82 -6.38 7.51
N GLN A 69 10.50 -6.50 7.57
CA GLN A 69 9.60 -5.43 8.05
C GLN A 69 8.93 -5.85 9.35
N SER A 70 8.32 -4.90 10.05
CA SER A 70 7.60 -5.17 11.29
C SER A 70 6.43 -6.13 11.05
N VAL A 71 6.25 -7.06 11.98
CA VAL A 71 5.07 -7.92 12.04
C VAL A 71 4.06 -7.29 12.99
N THR A 72 2.85 -7.06 12.50
CA THR A 72 1.77 -6.46 13.27
C THR A 72 0.65 -7.49 13.45
N LEU A 73 0.13 -7.59 14.65
CA LEU A 73 -1.10 -8.30 14.92
C LEU A 73 -2.21 -7.29 15.11
N GLU A 74 -3.20 -7.32 14.25
CA GLU A 74 -4.35 -6.43 14.33
C GLU A 74 -5.59 -7.20 14.79
N ALA A 75 -6.27 -6.67 15.81
CA ALA A 75 -7.57 -7.15 16.25
C ALA A 75 -8.64 -6.14 15.80
N THR A 76 -9.56 -6.57 14.96
CA THR A 76 -10.66 -5.75 14.46
C THR A 76 -11.99 -6.17 15.10
N SER A 77 -13.00 -5.31 14.96
CA SER A 77 -14.38 -5.68 15.28
C SER A 77 -14.96 -6.58 14.16
N GLN A 78 -16.25 -6.84 14.24
CA GLN A 78 -16.96 -7.69 13.27
C GLN A 78 -17.05 -7.10 11.86
N VAL A 79 -16.66 -5.84 11.66
CA VAL A 79 -16.67 -5.19 10.34
C VAL A 79 -15.28 -4.68 10.02
N THR A 80 -14.78 -5.04 8.85
CA THR A 80 -13.50 -4.54 8.32
C THR A 80 -13.73 -3.67 7.08
N ILE A 81 -12.77 -2.78 6.82
CA ILE A 81 -12.67 -2.02 5.56
C ILE A 81 -11.35 -2.43 4.93
N GLU A 82 -11.42 -2.92 3.70
CA GLU A 82 -10.31 -3.51 2.98
C GLU A 82 -10.13 -2.81 1.63
N ASP A 83 -8.93 -2.90 1.08
CA ASP A 83 -8.55 -2.44 -0.25
C ASP A 83 -8.99 -0.99 -0.57
N PRO A 84 -8.66 0.00 0.27
CA PRO A 84 -8.99 1.39 -0.03
C PRO A 84 -8.24 1.83 -1.29
N TYR A 85 -9.00 2.26 -2.30
CA TYR A 85 -8.47 2.70 -3.58
C TYR A 85 -8.98 4.11 -3.91
N ILE A 86 -8.05 5.03 -4.16
CA ILE A 86 -8.35 6.43 -4.44
C ILE A 86 -8.04 6.74 -5.90
N ILE A 87 -9.04 7.23 -6.62
CA ILE A 87 -8.92 7.66 -8.01
C ILE A 87 -9.05 9.18 -8.02
N THR A 88 -8.04 9.85 -8.56
CA THR A 88 -8.05 11.29 -8.80
C THR A 88 -8.10 11.55 -10.29
N THR A 89 -9.06 12.34 -10.72
CA THR A 89 -9.17 12.81 -12.11
C THR A 89 -9.15 14.33 -12.16
N LEU A 90 -8.51 14.88 -13.17
CA LEU A 90 -8.48 16.31 -13.46
C LEU A 90 -9.34 16.54 -14.72
N PRO A 91 -10.64 16.79 -14.57
CA PRO A 91 -11.57 16.84 -15.70
C PRO A 91 -11.34 18.05 -16.62
N GLN A 92 -10.68 19.09 -16.11
CA GLN A 92 -10.39 20.31 -16.85
C GLN A 92 -8.91 20.45 -17.17
N LYS A 93 -8.60 20.97 -18.36
CA LYS A 93 -7.21 21.14 -18.80
C LYS A 93 -6.39 22.13 -17.95
N ASP A 94 -7.05 23.08 -17.33
CA ASP A 94 -6.44 24.10 -16.47
C ASP A 94 -6.17 23.64 -15.05
N THR A 95 -6.52 22.37 -14.74
CA THR A 95 -6.31 21.75 -13.43
C THR A 95 -6.99 22.46 -12.25
N THR A 96 -7.98 23.29 -12.51
CA THR A 96 -8.72 24.04 -11.46
C THR A 96 -9.67 23.18 -10.65
N VAL A 97 -9.95 21.96 -11.11
CA VAL A 97 -10.84 21.00 -10.45
C VAL A 97 -10.17 19.64 -10.36
N ALA A 98 -10.26 19.02 -9.21
CA ALA A 98 -9.89 17.61 -9.01
C ALA A 98 -11.09 16.82 -8.48
N ASP A 99 -11.48 15.80 -9.21
CA ASP A 99 -12.53 14.85 -8.81
C ASP A 99 -11.91 13.65 -8.12
N ILE A 100 -12.35 13.40 -6.89
CA ILE A 100 -11.87 12.30 -6.06
C ILE A 100 -12.95 11.22 -5.95
N THR A 101 -12.62 10.01 -6.37
CA THR A 101 -13.44 8.82 -6.13
C THR A 101 -12.70 7.90 -5.18
N ILE A 102 -13.37 7.50 -4.11
CA ILE A 102 -12.83 6.58 -3.09
C ILE A 102 -13.62 5.29 -3.18
N LYS A 103 -12.93 4.18 -3.36
CA LYS A 103 -13.49 2.83 -3.32
C LYS A 103 -12.90 2.08 -2.14
N ALA A 104 -13.69 1.21 -1.54
CA ALA A 104 -13.24 0.28 -0.51
C ALA A 104 -14.21 -0.89 -0.43
N THR A 105 -13.76 -2.04 0.00
CA THR A 105 -14.61 -3.18 0.33
C THR A 105 -14.89 -3.16 1.82
N VAL A 106 -16.16 -3.21 2.20
CA VAL A 106 -16.59 -3.41 3.59
C VAL A 106 -17.02 -4.87 3.73
N HIS A 107 -16.52 -5.53 4.77
CA HIS A 107 -16.84 -6.92 5.05
C HIS A 107 -17.46 -7.07 6.44
N ASN A 108 -18.62 -7.71 6.52
CA ASN A 108 -19.27 -8.09 7.77
C ASN A 108 -18.91 -9.55 8.07
N HIS A 109 -18.07 -9.79 9.07
CA HIS A 109 -17.63 -11.12 9.50
C HIS A 109 -18.58 -11.80 10.48
N SER A 110 -19.70 -11.16 10.81
CA SER A 110 -20.65 -11.72 11.76
C SER A 110 -21.80 -12.47 11.08
N ASP A 111 -22.48 -13.28 11.86
CA ASP A 111 -23.70 -14.00 11.50
C ASP A 111 -24.99 -13.12 11.62
N LYS A 112 -24.81 -11.80 11.86
CA LYS A 112 -25.91 -10.86 12.06
C LYS A 112 -25.85 -9.73 11.04
N MET A 113 -27.01 -9.17 10.75
CA MET A 113 -27.12 -7.94 9.98
C MET A 113 -26.56 -6.77 10.81
N ILE A 114 -25.70 -5.97 10.20
CA ILE A 114 -25.09 -4.80 10.83
C ILE A 114 -25.43 -3.57 10.01
N SER A 115 -25.81 -2.49 10.71
CA SER A 115 -25.98 -1.16 10.11
C SER A 115 -25.01 -0.20 10.73
N GLY A 116 -24.39 0.62 9.87
CA GLY A 116 -23.37 1.58 10.30
C GLY A 116 -23.17 2.69 9.28
N LYS A 117 -22.03 3.37 9.40
CA LYS A 117 -21.66 4.46 8.50
C LYS A 117 -20.20 4.32 8.10
N VAL A 118 -19.93 4.36 6.80
CA VAL A 118 -18.57 4.53 6.27
C VAL A 118 -18.28 6.01 6.14
N LYS A 119 -17.17 6.46 6.75
CA LYS A 119 -16.72 7.85 6.69
C LYS A 119 -15.36 7.92 6.01
N ALA A 120 -15.23 8.80 5.03
CA ALA A 120 -13.94 9.15 4.44
C ALA A 120 -13.64 10.62 4.75
N THR A 121 -12.36 10.91 5.01
CA THR A 121 -11.89 12.28 5.28
C THR A 121 -10.64 12.56 4.48
N ILE A 122 -10.67 13.64 3.69
CA ILE A 122 -9.54 14.16 2.93
C ILE A 122 -8.96 15.33 3.70
N ARG A 123 -7.63 15.32 3.91
CA ARG A 123 -6.90 16.39 4.58
C ARG A 123 -5.72 16.81 3.74
N LEU A 124 -5.39 18.09 3.78
CA LEU A 124 -4.14 18.57 3.23
C LEU A 124 -2.99 18.04 4.10
N ILE A 125 -1.95 17.53 3.46
CA ILE A 125 -0.68 17.22 4.13
C ILE A 125 0.08 18.53 4.26
N ASN A 126 0.25 19.01 5.48
CA ASN A 126 0.93 20.27 5.75
C ASN A 126 2.46 20.13 5.89
N GLU A 127 2.93 18.91 6.00
CA GLU A 127 4.34 18.62 6.24
C GLU A 127 4.74 17.34 5.52
N LEU A 128 5.81 17.42 4.74
CA LEU A 128 6.46 16.26 4.13
C LEU A 128 7.73 15.96 4.93
N VAL A 129 7.76 14.77 5.53
CA VAL A 129 8.91 14.30 6.30
C VAL A 129 9.70 13.30 5.45
N TYR A 130 10.97 13.61 5.23
CA TYR A 130 11.93 12.72 4.58
C TYR A 130 13.05 12.37 5.57
N PRO A 131 13.76 11.26 5.38
CA PRO A 131 14.84 10.87 6.28
C PRO A 131 15.91 11.95 6.49
N SER A 132 16.13 12.80 5.50
CA SER A 132 17.17 13.85 5.50
C SER A 132 16.66 15.27 5.76
N TYR A 133 15.36 15.51 5.62
CA TYR A 133 14.78 16.85 5.83
C TYR A 133 13.26 16.79 6.01
N THR A 134 12.75 17.85 6.64
CA THR A 134 11.31 18.10 6.76
C THR A 134 10.97 19.38 6.00
N ARG A 135 9.96 19.32 5.13
CA ARG A 135 9.45 20.48 4.40
C ARG A 135 8.02 20.78 4.83
N LYS A 136 7.80 21.99 5.32
CA LYS A 136 6.45 22.51 5.55
C LYS A 136 5.86 22.97 4.23
N LEU A 137 4.65 22.52 3.93
CA LEU A 137 3.90 22.95 2.77
C LEU A 137 3.11 24.21 3.10
N ALA A 138 3.16 25.20 2.20
CA ALA A 138 2.30 26.38 2.29
C ALA A 138 0.89 25.98 1.85
N GLY A 139 -0.10 26.32 2.66
CA GLY A 139 -1.50 26.13 2.31
C GLY A 139 -2.34 25.72 3.53
N SER A 140 -3.62 25.99 3.43
CA SER A 140 -4.61 25.52 4.39
C SER A 140 -5.85 25.06 3.64
N MET A 141 -6.34 23.89 3.96
CA MET A 141 -7.59 23.36 3.46
C MET A 141 -8.37 22.77 4.64
N LYS A 142 -9.62 23.15 4.75
CA LYS A 142 -10.49 22.50 5.73
C LYS A 142 -10.66 21.03 5.32
N PRO A 143 -10.60 20.09 6.29
CA PRO A 143 -10.86 18.69 5.99
C PRO A 143 -12.21 18.49 5.32
N ILE A 144 -12.23 17.73 4.24
CA ILE A 144 -13.45 17.32 3.54
C ILE A 144 -13.84 15.96 4.08
N SER A 145 -15.05 15.84 4.60
CA SER A 145 -15.57 14.55 5.10
C SER A 145 -16.87 14.20 4.41
N VAL A 146 -16.97 12.95 3.99
CA VAL A 146 -18.19 12.35 3.46
C VAL A 146 -18.57 11.12 4.28
N THR A 147 -19.85 10.88 4.41
CA THR A 147 -20.38 9.77 5.21
C THR A 147 -21.49 9.07 4.44
N LEU A 148 -21.39 7.76 4.34
CA LEU A 148 -22.37 6.90 3.67
C LEU A 148 -22.94 5.91 4.68
N PRO A 149 -24.26 5.90 4.93
CA PRO A 149 -24.93 4.84 5.66
C PRO A 149 -24.82 3.52 4.88
N VAL A 150 -24.50 2.45 5.58
CA VAL A 150 -24.37 1.10 5.01
C VAL A 150 -25.06 0.10 5.90
N THR A 151 -25.84 -0.78 5.28
CA THR A 151 -26.41 -1.97 5.93
C THR A 151 -25.81 -3.19 5.24
N MET A 152 -25.32 -4.12 6.04
CA MET A 152 -24.62 -5.33 5.61
C MET A 152 -25.38 -6.56 6.11
N LEU A 153 -25.61 -7.50 5.25
CA LEU A 153 -26.12 -8.84 5.61
C LEU A 153 -25.04 -9.66 6.34
N PRO A 154 -25.42 -10.75 7.01
CA PRO A 154 -24.45 -11.67 7.59
C PRO A 154 -23.44 -12.14 6.54
N ASN A 155 -22.14 -12.10 6.89
CA ASN A 155 -21.03 -12.53 6.03
C ASN A 155 -20.98 -11.85 4.65
N GLU A 156 -21.57 -10.65 4.50
CA GLU A 156 -21.58 -9.90 3.25
C GLU A 156 -20.28 -9.12 3.05
N SER A 157 -19.77 -9.17 1.81
CA SER A 157 -18.75 -8.23 1.31
C SER A 157 -19.43 -7.27 0.34
N LYS A 158 -19.17 -5.98 0.49
CA LYS A 158 -19.80 -4.93 -0.31
C LYS A 158 -18.82 -3.86 -0.72
N GLU A 159 -18.72 -3.61 -2.02
CA GLU A 159 -17.96 -2.47 -2.52
C GLU A 159 -18.69 -1.15 -2.19
N ILE A 160 -17.98 -0.22 -1.61
CA ILE A 160 -18.42 1.13 -1.30
C ILE A 160 -17.72 2.09 -2.25
N ILE A 161 -18.51 2.93 -2.92
CA ILE A 161 -18.01 3.96 -3.83
C ILE A 161 -18.51 5.31 -3.34
N LEU A 162 -17.56 6.19 -3.00
CA LEU A 162 -17.77 7.58 -2.68
C LEU A 162 -17.23 8.41 -3.84
N SER A 163 -18.10 9.06 -4.59
CA SER A 163 -17.71 9.78 -5.82
C SER A 163 -18.32 11.18 -5.86
N PRO A 164 -17.84 12.09 -6.72
CA PRO A 164 -18.36 13.44 -6.88
C PRO A 164 -19.85 13.47 -7.26
N GLN A 165 -20.32 12.47 -8.03
CA GLN A 165 -21.72 12.35 -8.42
C GLN A 165 -22.64 12.18 -7.22
N LYS A 166 -22.14 11.53 -6.17
CA LYS A 166 -22.88 11.29 -4.93
C LYS A 166 -22.61 12.36 -3.85
N PHE A 167 -21.40 12.86 -3.84
CA PHE A 167 -20.90 13.84 -2.88
C PHE A 167 -20.15 14.93 -3.60
N SER A 168 -20.82 16.03 -3.95
CA SER A 168 -20.25 17.14 -4.73
C SER A 168 -18.98 17.75 -4.08
N VAL A 169 -18.82 17.63 -2.77
CA VAL A 169 -17.62 18.09 -2.05
C VAL A 169 -16.34 17.32 -2.43
N LEU A 170 -16.46 16.16 -3.09
CA LEU A 170 -15.35 15.39 -3.63
C LEU A 170 -14.85 15.95 -4.97
N SER A 171 -15.53 16.96 -5.53
CA SER A 171 -15.05 17.79 -6.64
C SER A 171 -14.34 19.01 -6.05
N ILE A 172 -13.03 18.87 -5.84
CA ILE A 172 -12.23 19.87 -5.11
C ILE A 172 -11.87 21.00 -6.07
N GLN A 173 -12.24 22.22 -5.68
CA GLN A 173 -11.91 23.43 -6.43
C GLN A 173 -10.52 23.92 -6.02
N ASN A 174 -9.71 24.33 -6.98
CA ASN A 174 -8.34 24.81 -6.82
C ASN A 174 -7.49 23.84 -5.95
N PRO A 175 -7.34 22.57 -6.37
CA PRO A 175 -6.63 21.56 -5.59
C PRO A 175 -5.15 21.90 -5.45
N TYR A 176 -4.56 21.53 -4.31
CA TYR A 176 -3.11 21.52 -4.16
C TYR A 176 -2.55 20.31 -4.92
N LEU A 177 -1.90 20.56 -6.03
CA LEU A 177 -1.30 19.53 -6.87
C LEU A 177 0.14 19.26 -6.43
N TRP A 178 0.56 18.00 -6.53
CA TRP A 178 1.94 17.64 -6.37
C TRP A 178 2.70 17.79 -7.69
N TYR A 179 3.88 18.37 -7.62
CA TYR A 179 4.81 18.49 -8.75
C TYR A 179 6.18 17.92 -8.37
N PRO A 180 6.91 17.26 -9.31
CA PRO A 180 8.23 16.67 -9.02
C PRO A 180 9.25 17.64 -8.45
N ASN A 181 9.19 18.90 -8.87
CA ASN A 181 10.12 19.96 -8.43
C ASN A 181 9.67 20.66 -7.14
N GLY A 182 8.63 20.16 -6.50
CA GLY A 182 8.16 20.55 -5.18
C GLY A 182 7.79 22.03 -5.08
N TYR A 183 6.55 22.33 -5.28
CA TYR A 183 5.93 23.60 -4.94
C TYR A 183 5.29 23.52 -3.56
#